data_599f074da00fcc97608c7ede41e35d98
#
_entry.id   599f074da00fcc97608c7ede41e35d98
#
_cell.length_a   1.000
_cell.length_b   1.000
_cell.length_c   1.000
_cell.angle_alpha   90.00
_cell.angle_beta   90.00
_cell.angle_gamma   90.00
#
_symmetry.space_group_name_H-M   'P 1'
#
loop_
_entity.id
_entity.type
_entity.pdbx_description
1 polymer ?
#
loop_
_entity_poly.entity_id
_entity_poly.type
_entity_poly.pdbx_seq_one_letter_code
_entity_poly.pdbx_strand_id
1 'polypeptide(L)'
;MLGRICLAQTMGDTQQPQSSEEPVTISLRELTADNWDQCLDLEVTEAQKEFVADNLYSIAEAQFYPGTLCRAIYADETMVGFAMYGPDQGYSPEQERDSAYAIVRLMIDKSHQGRGYGRAAMELLIRHIQKVQNCGAIYLSSAPENRAAERLYRSLGFEATGEVHDGEAVFRLRLIPDRDEQTRAESGVV
;
A
#
# COMPACT_ATOMS: atom_id res chain seq x y z
N MET A 1 -7.04 -53.23 -12.17
CA MET A 1 -7.49 -53.96 -10.98
C MET A 1 -7.41 -52.95 -9.83
N LEU A 2 -8.53 -52.31 -9.46
CA LEU A 2 -9.42 -52.64 -8.36
C LEU A 2 -8.68 -52.86 -7.05
N GLY A 3 -8.73 -51.92 -6.14
CA GLY A 3 -9.70 -51.56 -5.16
C GLY A 3 -8.97 -51.58 -3.84
N ARG A 4 -9.18 -50.72 -2.94
CA ARG A 4 -10.27 -50.64 -1.96
C ARG A 4 -10.00 -49.53 -0.94
N ILE A 5 -11.02 -48.77 -0.73
CA ILE A 5 -11.25 -47.82 0.37
C ILE A 5 -11.32 -48.60 1.69
N CYS A 6 -10.69 -48.11 2.74
CA CYS A 6 -11.00 -48.48 4.10
C CYS A 6 -11.24 -47.22 4.95
N LEU A 7 -12.50 -47.01 5.28
CA LEU A 7 -12.97 -46.06 6.28
C LEU A 7 -12.74 -46.64 7.68
N ALA A 8 -12.09 -45.91 8.55
CA ALA A 8 -12.21 -46.13 9.98
C ALA A 8 -12.59 -44.79 10.64
N GLN A 9 -13.84 -44.71 11.05
CA GLN A 9 -14.33 -43.71 12.01
C GLN A 9 -13.78 -44.07 13.39
N THR A 10 -13.15 -43.07 14.03
CA THR A 10 -13.08 -43.05 15.48
C THR A 10 -13.57 -41.66 15.93
N MET A 11 -14.71 -41.65 16.60
CA MET A 11 -15.21 -40.51 17.35
C MET A 11 -14.25 -40.18 18.49
N GLY A 12 -13.85 -38.92 18.56
CA GLY A 12 -13.16 -38.35 19.69
C GLY A 12 -13.52 -36.87 19.71
N ASP A 13 -14.54 -36.52 20.50
CA ASP A 13 -14.84 -35.17 20.92
C ASP A 13 -13.61 -34.58 21.58
N THR A 14 -12.89 -33.74 20.87
CA THR A 14 -11.96 -32.79 21.46
C THR A 14 -12.43 -31.42 21.01
N GLN A 15 -13.22 -30.76 21.87
CA GLN A 15 -13.47 -29.34 21.80
C GLN A 15 -12.12 -28.63 21.80
N GLN A 16 -11.64 -28.22 20.61
CA GLN A 16 -10.63 -27.20 20.48
C GLN A 16 -11.24 -25.89 20.98
N PRO A 17 -10.55 -25.16 21.89
CA PRO A 17 -10.96 -23.80 22.20
C PRO A 17 -10.84 -23.02 20.90
N GLN A 18 -11.96 -22.53 20.37
CA GLN A 18 -11.99 -21.48 19.37
C GLN A 18 -11.44 -20.24 20.06
N SER A 19 -10.13 -20.00 19.90
CA SER A 19 -9.56 -18.68 20.13
C SER A 19 -10.24 -17.79 19.10
N SER A 20 -11.15 -16.95 19.54
CA SER A 20 -11.64 -15.81 18.79
C SER A 20 -10.47 -14.83 18.70
N GLU A 21 -9.52 -15.08 17.78
CA GLU A 21 -8.52 -14.10 17.42
C GLU A 21 -9.31 -12.94 16.80
N GLU A 22 -9.36 -11.83 17.50
CA GLU A 22 -9.91 -10.60 16.94
C GLU A 22 -9.17 -10.29 15.63
N PRO A 23 -9.87 -9.83 14.60
CA PRO A 23 -9.23 -9.54 13.33
C PRO A 23 -8.17 -8.46 13.52
N VAL A 24 -6.92 -8.76 13.12
CA VAL A 24 -5.80 -7.81 13.17
C VAL A 24 -6.16 -6.53 12.42
N THR A 25 -6.02 -5.39 13.08
CA THR A 25 -6.32 -4.08 12.51
C THR A 25 -5.06 -3.44 11.94
N ILE A 26 -5.07 -3.14 10.64
CA ILE A 26 -3.97 -2.39 10.02
C ILE A 26 -4.26 -0.89 10.11
N SER A 27 -3.27 -0.11 10.54
CA SER A 27 -3.35 1.34 10.64
C SER A 27 -2.09 2.02 10.08
N LEU A 28 -2.26 3.27 9.61
CA LEU A 28 -1.17 4.14 9.21
C LEU A 28 -0.98 5.19 10.31
N ARG A 29 0.22 5.22 10.90
CA ARG A 29 0.56 6.18 11.96
C ARG A 29 1.68 7.11 11.48
N GLU A 30 1.71 8.30 12.01
CA GLU A 30 2.78 9.27 11.75
C GLU A 30 4.10 8.77 12.32
N LEU A 31 5.20 9.09 11.63
CA LEU A 31 6.53 8.97 12.20
C LEU A 31 6.75 10.15 13.13
N THR A 32 7.13 9.86 14.36
CA THR A 32 7.41 10.82 15.44
C THR A 32 8.78 10.56 16.03
N ALA A 33 9.22 11.42 16.95
CA ALA A 33 10.46 11.20 17.69
C ALA A 33 10.47 9.88 18.49
N ASP A 34 9.29 9.34 18.81
CA ASP A 34 9.16 8.14 19.66
C ASP A 34 9.12 6.83 18.88
N ASN A 35 8.98 6.88 17.53
CA ASN A 35 8.80 5.65 16.75
C ASN A 35 9.60 5.58 15.44
N TRP A 36 10.25 6.65 15.01
CA TRP A 36 10.94 6.67 13.71
C TRP A 36 12.13 5.69 13.65
N ASP A 37 12.83 5.47 14.78
CA ASP A 37 13.97 4.56 14.88
C ASP A 37 13.54 3.09 14.68
N GLN A 38 12.37 2.70 15.18
CA GLN A 38 11.81 1.37 14.94
C GLN A 38 11.59 1.10 13.44
N CYS A 39 11.35 2.16 12.66
CA CYS A 39 11.19 2.05 11.22
C CYS A 39 12.49 1.61 10.52
N LEU A 40 13.65 1.88 11.12
CA LEU A 40 14.96 1.51 10.56
C LEU A 40 15.28 0.03 10.73
N ASP A 41 14.63 -0.64 11.69
CA ASP A 41 14.79 -2.08 11.95
C ASP A 41 13.96 -2.95 11.00
N LEU A 42 13.03 -2.34 10.24
CA LEU A 42 12.20 -3.07 9.27
C LEU A 42 13.03 -3.44 8.05
N GLU A 43 12.99 -4.70 7.67
CA GLU A 43 13.73 -5.23 6.53
C GLU A 43 12.84 -5.98 5.56
N VAL A 44 13.15 -5.87 4.29
CA VAL A 44 12.63 -6.76 3.24
C VAL A 44 13.55 -7.98 3.05
N THR A 45 13.11 -8.97 2.29
CA THR A 45 13.99 -10.09 1.93
C THR A 45 15.12 -9.61 1.01
N GLU A 46 16.25 -10.33 0.96
CA GLU A 46 17.39 -9.97 0.09
C GLU A 46 16.96 -9.77 -1.38
N ALA A 47 16.07 -10.64 -1.88
CA ALA A 47 15.56 -10.53 -3.25
C ALA A 47 14.67 -9.29 -3.49
N GLN A 48 14.24 -8.61 -2.44
CA GLN A 48 13.38 -7.42 -2.53
C GLN A 48 14.16 -6.11 -2.32
N LYS A 49 15.40 -6.17 -1.86
CA LYS A 49 16.23 -4.97 -1.61
C LYS A 49 16.48 -4.13 -2.86
N GLU A 50 16.41 -4.74 -4.05
CA GLU A 50 16.53 -4.02 -5.32
C GLU A 50 15.23 -3.29 -5.72
N PHE A 51 14.09 -3.58 -5.07
CA PHE A 51 12.78 -3.03 -5.43
C PHE A 51 12.32 -1.87 -4.55
N VAL A 52 13.00 -1.62 -3.43
CA VAL A 52 12.64 -0.55 -2.51
C VAL A 52 13.87 0.00 -1.82
N ALA A 53 14.01 1.32 -1.79
CA ALA A 53 15.05 1.98 -1.02
C ALA A 53 14.84 1.74 0.48
N ASP A 54 15.93 1.80 1.26
CA ASP A 54 15.84 1.67 2.71
C ASP A 54 15.02 2.83 3.33
N ASN A 55 14.53 2.58 4.54
CA ASN A 55 13.63 3.52 5.18
C ASN A 55 14.33 4.81 5.62
N LEU A 56 15.60 4.75 6.01
CA LEU A 56 16.39 5.93 6.37
C LEU A 56 16.56 6.86 5.18
N TYR A 57 16.93 6.31 4.02
CA TYR A 57 17.01 7.07 2.78
C TYR A 57 15.67 7.71 2.44
N SER A 58 14.58 6.95 2.50
CA SER A 58 13.23 7.41 2.17
C SER A 58 12.74 8.52 3.11
N ILE A 59 13.03 8.43 4.42
CA ILE A 59 12.71 9.47 5.41
C ILE A 59 13.51 10.74 5.12
N ALA A 60 14.80 10.61 4.79
CA ALA A 60 15.65 11.75 4.43
C ALA A 60 15.17 12.39 3.12
N GLU A 61 14.89 11.59 2.09
CA GLU A 61 14.39 12.04 0.80
C GLU A 61 13.09 12.85 0.92
N ALA A 62 12.16 12.41 1.76
CA ALA A 62 10.89 13.09 1.98
C ALA A 62 11.04 14.56 2.42
N GLN A 63 12.16 14.93 3.06
CA GLN A 63 12.42 16.32 3.49
C GLN A 63 12.63 17.28 2.32
N PHE A 64 13.03 16.77 1.14
CA PHE A 64 13.31 17.57 -0.06
C PHE A 64 12.10 17.74 -0.98
N TYR A 65 11.01 17.04 -0.70
CA TYR A 65 9.79 17.04 -1.52
C TYR A 65 8.57 17.51 -0.71
N PRO A 66 8.20 18.79 -0.81
CA PRO A 66 7.10 19.36 -0.03
C PRO A 66 5.78 18.59 -0.20
N GLY A 67 5.12 18.31 0.91
CA GLY A 67 3.86 17.57 0.91
C GLY A 67 4.02 16.04 0.91
N THR A 68 5.24 15.53 0.81
CA THR A 68 5.52 14.10 0.95
C THR A 68 5.41 13.66 2.41
N LEU A 69 4.71 12.56 2.64
CA LEU A 69 4.39 12.04 3.95
C LEU A 69 4.95 10.62 4.11
N CYS A 70 5.68 10.41 5.20
CA CYS A 70 6.08 9.08 5.66
C CYS A 70 5.08 8.56 6.69
N ARG A 71 4.74 7.28 6.62
CA ARG A 71 3.83 6.60 7.55
C ARG A 71 4.40 5.26 7.95
N ALA A 72 4.35 4.98 9.26
CA ALA A 72 4.54 3.64 9.78
C ALA A 72 3.24 2.84 9.60
N ILE A 73 3.37 1.59 9.18
CA ILE A 73 2.26 0.65 9.05
C ILE A 73 2.26 -0.22 10.30
N TYR A 74 1.15 -0.24 11.01
CA TYR A 74 0.96 -1.04 12.22
C TYR A 74 -0.08 -2.14 11.99
N ALA A 75 0.21 -3.31 12.55
CA ALA A 75 -0.74 -4.38 12.78
C ALA A 75 -1.03 -4.37 14.29
N ASP A 76 -2.19 -3.89 14.70
CA ASP A 76 -2.53 -3.53 16.08
C ASP A 76 -1.48 -2.56 16.66
N GLU A 77 -0.68 -2.98 17.64
CA GLU A 77 0.38 -2.15 18.24
C GLU A 77 1.79 -2.48 17.73
N THR A 78 1.92 -3.41 16.77
CA THR A 78 3.21 -3.80 16.20
C THR A 78 3.47 -3.05 14.90
N MET A 79 4.60 -2.37 14.79
CA MET A 79 5.05 -1.79 13.52
C MET A 79 5.48 -2.91 12.58
N VAL A 80 4.86 -2.99 11.40
CA VAL A 80 5.06 -4.08 10.44
C VAL A 80 5.51 -3.60 9.05
N GLY A 81 5.58 -2.29 8.83
CA GLY A 81 5.97 -1.76 7.54
C GLY A 81 6.07 -0.24 7.49
N PHE A 82 6.41 0.25 6.31
CA PHE A 82 6.61 1.66 6.03
C PHE A 82 5.97 2.02 4.68
N ALA A 83 5.46 3.24 4.59
CA ALA A 83 4.97 3.83 3.35
C ALA A 83 5.38 5.30 3.22
N MET A 84 5.64 5.73 1.98
CA MET A 84 5.90 7.13 1.62
C MET A 84 5.03 7.50 0.43
N TYR A 85 4.30 8.61 0.52
CA TYR A 85 3.41 9.10 -0.52
C TYR A 85 3.28 10.63 -0.45
N GLY A 86 2.87 11.24 -1.54
CA GLY A 86 2.71 12.70 -1.61
C GLY A 86 2.23 13.17 -2.97
N PRO A 87 2.26 14.51 -3.23
CA PRO A 87 2.02 15.05 -4.55
C PRO A 87 2.93 14.39 -5.57
N ASP A 88 2.44 14.17 -6.79
CA ASP A 88 3.21 13.52 -7.85
C ASP A 88 4.44 14.35 -8.24
N GLN A 89 5.55 13.66 -8.46
CA GLN A 89 6.85 14.26 -8.74
C GLN A 89 7.40 13.88 -10.11
N GLY A 90 6.54 13.38 -11.01
CA GLY A 90 6.95 13.10 -12.38
C GLY A 90 6.53 11.75 -12.95
N TYR A 91 5.69 10.99 -12.25
CA TYR A 91 5.09 9.76 -12.79
C TYR A 91 3.94 10.05 -13.74
N SER A 92 3.21 11.17 -13.51
CA SER A 92 2.10 11.59 -14.34
C SER A 92 2.54 12.47 -15.51
N PRO A 93 1.75 12.57 -16.58
CA PRO A 93 1.89 13.62 -17.58
C PRO A 93 1.85 15.01 -16.92
N GLU A 94 2.59 15.97 -17.48
CA GLU A 94 2.71 17.31 -16.91
C GLU A 94 1.36 17.99 -16.64
N GLN A 95 0.38 17.76 -17.52
CA GLN A 95 -0.97 18.35 -17.43
C GLN A 95 -1.80 17.78 -16.27
N GLU A 96 -1.47 16.59 -15.76
CA GLU A 96 -2.19 15.92 -14.65
C GLU A 96 -1.46 16.11 -13.31
N ARG A 97 -0.23 16.64 -13.30
CA ARG A 97 0.67 16.65 -12.13
C ARG A 97 0.08 17.35 -10.92
N ASP A 98 -0.56 18.50 -11.11
CA ASP A 98 -1.15 19.30 -10.01
C ASP A 98 -2.34 18.60 -9.34
N SER A 99 -2.93 17.61 -10.00
CA SER A 99 -4.05 16.82 -9.49
C SER A 99 -3.69 15.35 -9.25
N ALA A 100 -2.41 15.02 -9.19
CA ALA A 100 -1.92 13.67 -9.02
C ALA A 100 -1.14 13.49 -7.72
N TYR A 101 -1.28 12.31 -7.13
CA TYR A 101 -0.48 11.84 -6.00
C TYR A 101 0.32 10.61 -6.41
N ALA A 102 1.45 10.40 -5.76
CA ALA A 102 2.26 9.20 -5.95
C ALA A 102 2.40 8.42 -4.64
N ILE A 103 2.32 7.10 -4.73
CA ILE A 103 2.80 6.20 -3.68
C ILE A 103 4.22 5.83 -4.07
N VAL A 104 5.18 6.45 -3.39
CA VAL A 104 6.61 6.38 -3.75
C VAL A 104 7.27 5.14 -3.15
N ARG A 105 6.85 4.76 -1.93
CA ARG A 105 7.39 3.60 -1.20
C ARG A 105 6.28 2.85 -0.48
N LEU A 106 6.36 1.53 -0.51
CA LEU A 106 5.57 0.63 0.34
C LEU A 106 6.39 -0.62 0.61
N MET A 107 6.62 -0.90 1.87
CA MET A 107 7.23 -2.17 2.27
C MET A 107 6.54 -2.75 3.50
N ILE A 108 6.54 -4.06 3.59
CA ILE A 108 6.19 -4.82 4.79
C ILE A 108 7.43 -5.61 5.21
N ASP A 109 7.73 -5.57 6.49
CA ASP A 109 8.84 -6.33 7.07
C ASP A 109 8.75 -7.81 6.72
N LYS A 110 9.89 -8.42 6.40
CA LYS A 110 10.00 -9.82 5.92
C LYS A 110 9.32 -10.83 6.84
N SER A 111 9.33 -10.59 8.16
CA SER A 111 8.70 -11.46 9.17
C SER A 111 7.17 -11.34 9.22
N HIS A 112 6.62 -10.30 8.58
CA HIS A 112 5.20 -9.98 8.58
C HIS A 112 4.54 -10.10 7.19
N GLN A 113 5.31 -10.47 6.15
CA GLN A 113 4.78 -10.69 4.79
C GLN A 113 3.85 -11.92 4.71
N GLY A 114 3.07 -11.99 3.63
CA GLY A 114 2.16 -13.13 3.37
C GLY A 114 0.86 -13.12 4.18
N ARG A 115 0.63 -12.11 5.03
CA ARG A 115 -0.55 -11.97 5.90
C ARG A 115 -1.61 -10.99 5.38
N GLY A 116 -1.45 -10.49 4.17
CA GLY A 116 -2.38 -9.51 3.58
C GLY A 116 -2.14 -8.05 3.99
N TYR A 117 -1.15 -7.76 4.85
CA TYR A 117 -0.90 -6.42 5.40
C TYR A 117 -0.55 -5.39 4.33
N GLY A 118 0.21 -5.77 3.29
CA GLY A 118 0.52 -4.88 2.17
C GLY A 118 -0.73 -4.43 1.41
N ARG A 119 -1.70 -5.32 1.18
CA ARG A 119 -2.99 -4.97 0.59
C ARG A 119 -3.78 -4.01 1.46
N ALA A 120 -3.93 -4.32 2.74
CA ALA A 120 -4.67 -3.48 3.68
C ALA A 120 -4.04 -2.08 3.81
N ALA A 121 -2.70 -1.99 3.83
CA ALA A 121 -1.98 -0.72 3.84
C ALA A 121 -2.21 0.09 2.55
N MET A 122 -2.18 -0.55 1.37
CA MET A 122 -2.49 0.11 0.10
C MET A 122 -3.92 0.65 0.07
N GLU A 123 -4.89 -0.12 0.52
CA GLU A 123 -6.29 0.32 0.61
C GLU A 123 -6.44 1.52 1.55
N LEU A 124 -5.69 1.56 2.67
CA LEU A 124 -5.65 2.72 3.56
C LEU A 124 -5.03 3.95 2.90
N LEU A 125 -3.89 3.79 2.20
CA LEU A 125 -3.23 4.86 1.46
C LEU A 125 -4.15 5.46 0.39
N ILE A 126 -4.80 4.60 -0.41
CA ILE A 126 -5.77 5.04 -1.42
C ILE A 126 -6.88 5.86 -0.75
N ARG A 127 -7.47 5.38 0.35
CA ARG A 127 -8.51 6.12 1.08
C ARG A 127 -8.00 7.44 1.68
N HIS A 128 -6.75 7.53 2.11
CA HIS A 128 -6.15 8.78 2.60
C HIS A 128 -5.98 9.78 1.46
N ILE A 129 -5.47 9.33 0.31
CA ILE A 129 -5.24 10.19 -0.85
C ILE A 129 -6.57 10.65 -1.47
N GLN A 130 -7.60 9.80 -1.50
CA GLN A 130 -8.94 10.16 -1.98
C GLN A 130 -9.57 11.36 -1.23
N LYS A 131 -9.15 11.61 0.00
CA LYS A 131 -9.61 12.77 0.79
C LYS A 131 -8.88 14.06 0.47
N VAL A 132 -7.84 14.01 -0.35
CA VAL A 132 -7.11 15.20 -0.80
C VAL A 132 -7.95 15.89 -1.85
N GLN A 133 -8.23 17.17 -1.62
CA GLN A 133 -9.01 17.99 -2.54
C GLN A 133 -8.35 18.04 -3.93
N ASN A 134 -9.14 17.87 -4.97
CA ASN A 134 -8.73 17.89 -6.38
C ASN A 134 -7.75 16.76 -6.79
N CYS A 135 -7.60 15.71 -6.00
CA CYS A 135 -6.81 14.56 -6.44
C CYS A 135 -7.60 13.71 -7.45
N GLY A 136 -7.15 13.70 -8.69
CA GLY A 136 -7.79 12.97 -9.80
C GLY A 136 -7.19 11.57 -10.06
N ALA A 137 -5.96 11.33 -9.62
CA ALA A 137 -5.28 10.06 -9.86
C ALA A 137 -4.18 9.78 -8.85
N ILE A 138 -3.90 8.49 -8.64
CA ILE A 138 -2.75 8.00 -7.89
C ILE A 138 -1.83 7.27 -8.85
N TYR A 139 -0.55 7.60 -8.80
CA TYR A 139 0.51 6.96 -9.57
C TYR A 139 1.45 6.18 -8.68
N LEU A 140 2.08 5.17 -9.24
CA LEU A 140 3.19 4.43 -8.65
C LEU A 140 4.00 3.76 -9.76
N SER A 141 5.23 3.35 -9.46
CA SER A 141 6.04 2.56 -10.37
C SER A 141 6.41 1.20 -9.76
N SER A 142 6.85 0.29 -10.59
CA SER A 142 7.33 -1.02 -10.17
C SER A 142 8.34 -1.59 -11.16
N ALA A 143 9.42 -2.15 -10.62
CA ALA A 143 10.35 -2.92 -11.41
C ALA A 143 9.64 -4.09 -12.12
N PRO A 144 9.98 -4.40 -13.38
CA PRO A 144 9.34 -5.47 -14.16
C PRO A 144 9.44 -6.84 -13.50
N GLU A 145 10.44 -7.07 -12.69
CA GLU A 145 10.70 -8.32 -11.95
C GLU A 145 9.78 -8.46 -10.72
N ASN A 146 9.26 -7.35 -10.19
CA ASN A 146 8.41 -7.33 -9.00
C ASN A 146 6.95 -7.74 -9.32
N ARG A 147 6.78 -8.97 -9.80
CA ARG A 147 5.49 -9.52 -10.18
C ARG A 147 4.46 -9.58 -9.04
N ALA A 148 4.95 -9.62 -7.79
CA ALA A 148 4.07 -9.62 -6.63
C ALA A 148 3.38 -8.25 -6.45
N ALA A 149 4.15 -7.17 -6.57
CA ALA A 149 3.64 -5.81 -6.51
C ALA A 149 2.68 -5.52 -7.69
N GLU A 150 3.06 -5.88 -8.92
CA GLU A 150 2.20 -5.71 -10.09
C GLU A 150 0.84 -6.39 -9.91
N ARG A 151 0.81 -7.65 -9.43
CA ARG A 151 -0.46 -8.35 -9.17
C ARG A 151 -1.29 -7.64 -8.10
N LEU A 152 -0.66 -7.14 -7.04
CA LEU A 152 -1.35 -6.36 -6.01
C LEU A 152 -1.97 -5.10 -6.60
N TYR A 153 -1.20 -4.30 -7.34
CA TYR A 153 -1.67 -3.03 -7.93
C TYR A 153 -2.84 -3.25 -8.88
N ARG A 154 -2.72 -4.20 -9.81
CA ARG A 154 -3.83 -4.55 -10.71
C ARG A 154 -5.09 -5.01 -9.97
N SER A 155 -4.93 -5.77 -8.88
CA SER A 155 -6.07 -6.23 -8.07
C SER A 155 -6.75 -5.12 -7.27
N LEU A 156 -6.09 -3.96 -7.13
CA LEU A 156 -6.61 -2.73 -6.51
C LEU A 156 -7.13 -1.72 -7.55
N GLY A 157 -7.14 -2.09 -8.83
CA GLY A 157 -7.67 -1.27 -9.91
C GLY A 157 -6.65 -0.35 -10.58
N PHE A 158 -5.35 -0.48 -10.26
CA PHE A 158 -4.32 0.23 -11.01
C PHE A 158 -4.15 -0.37 -12.40
N GLU A 159 -4.01 0.51 -13.40
CA GLU A 159 -3.76 0.17 -14.80
C GLU A 159 -2.36 0.61 -15.19
N ALA A 160 -1.66 -0.21 -15.99
CA ALA A 160 -0.38 0.20 -16.57
C ALA A 160 -0.63 1.34 -17.58
N THR A 161 0.15 2.41 -17.47
CA THR A 161 0.03 3.56 -18.37
C THR A 161 0.71 3.34 -19.72
N GLY A 162 1.66 2.41 -19.77
CA GLY A 162 2.58 2.21 -20.90
C GLY A 162 3.86 3.05 -20.78
N GLU A 163 3.92 3.97 -19.83
CA GLU A 163 5.11 4.77 -19.56
C GLU A 163 6.10 4.01 -18.68
N VAL A 164 7.37 4.43 -18.78
CA VAL A 164 8.48 3.91 -17.98
C VAL A 164 9.19 5.08 -17.31
N HIS A 165 9.39 4.99 -16.00
CA HIS A 165 10.14 5.95 -15.21
C HIS A 165 11.32 5.23 -14.54
N ASP A 166 12.55 5.66 -14.81
CA ASP A 166 13.79 5.06 -14.29
C ASP A 166 13.89 3.52 -14.47
N GLY A 167 13.34 2.99 -15.59
CA GLY A 167 13.33 1.56 -15.88
C GLY A 167 12.16 0.81 -15.27
N GLU A 168 11.30 1.45 -14.50
CA GLU A 168 10.12 0.87 -13.88
C GLU A 168 8.84 1.18 -14.66
N ALA A 169 7.94 0.21 -14.74
CA ALA A 169 6.63 0.40 -15.34
C ALA A 169 5.75 1.28 -14.45
N VAL A 170 5.12 2.29 -15.04
CA VAL A 170 4.23 3.22 -14.35
C VAL A 170 2.79 2.71 -14.37
N PHE A 171 2.14 2.76 -13.21
CA PHE A 171 0.73 2.40 -13.03
C PHE A 171 -0.06 3.59 -12.50
N ARG A 172 -1.34 3.66 -12.86
CA ARG A 172 -2.27 4.71 -12.47
C ARG A 172 -3.57 4.12 -11.95
N LEU A 173 -4.07 4.67 -10.85
CA LEU A 173 -5.45 4.51 -10.38
C LEU A 173 -6.18 5.85 -10.55
N ARG A 174 -7.21 5.89 -11.37
CA ARG A 174 -8.09 7.07 -11.50
C ARG A 174 -9.02 7.13 -10.30
N LEU A 175 -9.09 8.30 -9.67
CA LEU A 175 -10.02 8.56 -8.59
C LEU A 175 -11.28 9.17 -9.21
N ILE A 176 -12.44 8.61 -8.88
CA ILE A 176 -13.72 9.19 -9.25
C ILE A 176 -13.98 10.31 -8.25
N PRO A 177 -14.20 11.56 -8.67
CA PRO A 177 -14.58 12.64 -7.76
C PRO A 177 -15.82 12.22 -6.97
N ASP A 178 -15.81 12.51 -5.66
CA ASP A 178 -16.97 12.23 -4.81
C ASP A 178 -18.19 12.99 -5.38
N ARG A 179 -19.30 12.29 -5.64
CA ARG A 179 -20.50 12.87 -6.27
C ARG A 179 -21.09 14.04 -5.47
N ASP A 180 -20.75 14.14 -4.18
CA ASP A 180 -21.24 15.19 -3.30
C ASP A 180 -20.59 16.57 -3.52
N GLU A 181 -19.41 16.65 -4.16
CA GLU A 181 -18.77 17.94 -4.50
C GLU A 181 -19.30 18.53 -5.81
N GLN A 182 -19.66 17.70 -6.80
CA GLN A 182 -20.26 18.22 -8.06
C GLN A 182 -21.59 18.91 -7.81
N THR A 183 -22.40 18.43 -6.87
CA THR A 183 -23.70 19.04 -6.55
C THR A 183 -23.54 20.39 -5.80
N ARG A 184 -22.43 20.61 -5.08
CA ARG A 184 -22.15 21.88 -4.40
C ARG A 184 -21.59 22.95 -5.34
N ALA A 185 -20.82 22.55 -6.35
CA ALA A 185 -20.30 23.51 -7.35
C ALA A 185 -21.40 24.01 -8.30
N GLU A 186 -22.40 23.19 -8.60
CA GLU A 186 -23.53 23.60 -9.47
C GLU A 186 -24.63 24.38 -8.71
N SER A 187 -24.70 24.29 -7.38
CA SER A 187 -25.69 25.02 -6.58
C SER A 187 -25.21 26.39 -6.06
N GLY A 188 -23.99 26.79 -6.39
CA GLY A 188 -23.34 28.05 -5.94
C GLY A 188 -23.46 29.24 -6.90
N VAL A 189 -24.29 29.18 -7.94
CA VAL A 189 -24.54 30.32 -8.86
C VAL A 189 -25.94 30.84 -8.64
N VAL A 190 -26.10 31.78 -7.73
CA VAL A 190 -27.10 32.88 -7.78
C VAL A 190 -26.49 34.10 -7.13
#